data_9a0b52fad337fe617e2ca416cf8f8017
#
_entry.id   9a0b52fad337fe617e2ca416cf8f8017
#
_cell.length_a   1.000
_cell.length_b   1.000
_cell.length_c   1.000
_cell.angle_alpha   90.00
_cell.angle_beta   90.00
_cell.angle_gamma   90.00
#
_symmetry.space_group_name_H-M   'P 1'
#
loop_
_entity.id
_entity.type
_entity.pdbx_description
1 polymer ?
#
loop_
_entity_poly.entity_id
_entity_poly.type
_entity_poly.pdbx_seq_one_letter_code
_entity_poly.pdbx_strand_id
1 'polypeptide(L)' 'MPKLSDLKKGEKGKIVDVSSQEIPMKLLEMGCLPGNSVRLIQQAPFQGPIYLEVNGSYMAIRKETAKLIEIELSK' A
#
# COMPACT_ATOMS: atom_id res chain seq x y z
N MET A 1 -6.93 12.47 -2.89
CA MET A 1 -6.28 11.35 -3.63
C MET A 1 -6.61 10.03 -2.96
N PRO A 2 -6.69 8.93 -3.69
CA PRO A 2 -6.99 7.66 -3.07
C PRO A 2 -5.86 7.23 -2.12
N LYS A 3 -6.24 6.44 -1.16
CA LYS A 3 -5.30 5.83 -0.21
C LYS A 3 -5.02 4.40 -0.66
N LEU A 4 -3.93 3.84 -0.17
CA LEU A 4 -3.61 2.45 -0.47
C LEU A 4 -4.74 1.51 -0.06
N SER A 5 -5.45 1.83 1.02
CA SER A 5 -6.58 1.05 1.48
C SER A 5 -7.78 1.08 0.54
N ASP A 6 -7.79 2.00 -0.43
CA ASP A 6 -8.89 2.11 -1.39
C ASP A 6 -8.69 1.24 -2.64
N LEU A 7 -7.53 0.62 -2.78
CA LEU A 7 -7.31 -0.28 -3.92
C LEU A 7 -8.21 -1.50 -3.84
N LYS A 8 -8.67 -1.94 -5.00
CA LYS A 8 -9.42 -3.18 -5.14
C LYS A 8 -8.49 -4.29 -5.61
N LYS A 9 -8.92 -5.52 -5.41
CA LYS A 9 -8.12 -6.70 -5.79
C LYS A 9 -7.67 -6.58 -7.24
N GLY A 10 -6.37 -6.71 -7.45
CA GLY A 10 -5.77 -6.64 -8.78
C GLY A 10 -5.45 -5.24 -9.29
N GLU A 11 -5.92 -4.20 -8.61
CA GLU A 11 -5.61 -2.83 -9.03
C GLU A 11 -4.17 -2.47 -8.72
N LYS A 12 -3.61 -1.65 -9.61
CA LYS A 12 -2.26 -1.12 -9.43
C LYS A 12 -2.32 0.37 -9.15
N GLY A 13 -1.33 0.84 -8.43
CA GLY A 13 -1.16 2.25 -8.18
C GLY A 13 0.31 2.58 -8.00
N LYS A 14 0.57 3.87 -7.88
CA LYS A 14 1.91 4.38 -7.61
C LYS A 14 1.84 5.15 -6.31
N ILE A 15 2.77 4.88 -5.41
CA ILE A 15 2.82 5.59 -4.14
C ILE A 15 3.26 7.02 -4.41
N VAL A 16 2.46 7.99 -3.98
CA VAL A 16 2.80 9.41 -4.19
C VAL A 16 3.20 10.10 -2.91
N ASP A 17 2.69 9.65 -1.75
CA ASP A 17 3.05 10.25 -0.50
C ASP A 17 2.93 9.25 0.64
N VAL A 18 3.90 9.30 1.53
CA VAL A 18 3.91 8.54 2.77
C VAL A 18 4.09 9.57 3.87
N SER A 19 3.00 10.24 4.19
CA SER A 19 3.04 11.48 4.96
C SER A 19 3.08 11.28 6.47
N SER A 20 2.91 10.07 6.95
CA SER A 20 2.80 9.86 8.39
C SER A 20 4.09 9.30 8.97
N GLN A 21 4.50 9.87 10.11
CA GLN A 21 5.60 9.32 10.88
C GLN A 21 5.23 8.01 11.58
N GLU A 22 3.96 7.67 11.54
CA GLU A 22 3.48 6.43 12.16
C GLU A 22 3.71 5.20 11.30
N ILE A 23 4.16 5.38 10.07
CA ILE A 23 4.44 4.24 9.19
C ILE A 23 5.72 3.55 9.65
N PRO A 24 5.68 2.25 9.92
CA PRO A 24 6.86 1.53 10.35
C PRO A 24 8.00 1.65 9.35
N MET A 25 9.20 1.90 9.85
CA MET A 25 10.39 2.03 9.01
C MET A 25 10.62 0.79 8.16
N LYS A 26 10.23 -0.37 8.65
CA LYS A 26 10.37 -1.62 7.91
C LYS A 26 9.61 -1.57 6.58
N LEU A 27 8.43 -0.94 6.55
CA LEU A 27 7.69 -0.81 5.30
C LEU A 27 8.43 0.08 4.31
N LEU A 28 9.05 1.14 4.80
CA LEU A 28 9.85 2.02 3.94
C LEU A 28 11.04 1.27 3.37
N GLU A 29 11.69 0.46 4.19
CA GLU A 29 12.83 -0.34 3.75
C GLU A 29 12.41 -1.40 2.72
N MET A 30 11.18 -1.87 2.78
CA MET A 30 10.65 -2.86 1.84
C MET A 30 10.17 -2.24 0.53
N GLY A 31 10.23 -0.92 0.40
CA GLY A 31 9.91 -0.25 -0.84
C GLY A 31 8.61 0.55 -0.84
N CYS A 32 7.94 0.74 0.30
CA CYS A 32 6.75 1.58 0.37
C CYS A 32 7.15 3.05 0.37
N LEU A 33 7.78 3.49 -0.72
CA LEU A 33 8.30 4.84 -0.88
C LEU A 33 7.61 5.53 -2.05
N PRO A 34 7.51 6.86 -2.03
CA PRO A 34 6.98 7.59 -3.17
C PRO A 34 7.73 7.24 -4.45
N GLY A 35 6.98 7.05 -5.52
CA GLY A 35 7.53 6.66 -6.80
C GLY A 35 7.50 5.18 -7.09
N ASN A 36 7.31 4.33 -6.10
CA ASN A 36 7.24 2.89 -6.31
C ASN A 36 5.83 2.46 -6.66
N SER A 37 5.73 1.42 -7.49
CA SER A 37 4.45 0.84 -7.86
C SER A 37 3.99 -0.15 -6.82
N VAL A 38 2.67 -0.21 -6.63
CA VAL A 38 2.06 -1.14 -5.70
C VAL A 38 0.85 -1.78 -6.37
N ARG A 39 0.61 -3.04 -6.07
CA ARG A 39 -0.57 -3.75 -6.56
C ARG A 39 -1.22 -4.48 -5.40
N LEU A 40 -2.54 -4.36 -5.30
CA LEU A 40 -3.28 -5.08 -4.29
C LEU A 40 -3.49 -6.52 -4.75
N ILE A 41 -2.99 -7.45 -3.97
CA ILE A 41 -3.15 -8.87 -4.26
C ILE A 41 -4.46 -9.37 -3.66
N GLN A 42 -4.69 -9.06 -2.39
CA GLN A 42 -5.89 -9.55 -1.69
C GLN A 42 -6.10 -8.76 -0.41
N GLN A 43 -7.36 -8.63 -0.02
CA GLN A 43 -7.73 -8.10 1.29
C GLN A 43 -8.29 -9.23 2.12
N ALA A 44 -7.82 -9.36 3.36
CA ALA A 44 -8.40 -10.32 4.28
C ALA A 44 -9.79 -9.82 4.74
N PRO A 45 -10.72 -10.73 5.02
CA PRO A 45 -12.05 -10.33 5.49
C PRO A 45 -12.00 -9.74 6.89
N PHE A 46 -13.09 -9.05 7.27
CA PHE A 46 -13.27 -8.50 8.62
C PHE A 46 -12.19 -7.52 9.01
N GLN A 47 -11.79 -6.64 8.08
CA GLN A 47 -10.78 -5.61 8.30
C GLN A 47 -9.41 -6.18 8.65
N GLY A 48 -9.11 -7.37 8.15
CA GLY A 48 -7.80 -7.97 8.30
C GLY A 48 -6.75 -7.27 7.45
N PRO A 49 -5.52 -7.83 7.42
CA PRO A 49 -4.43 -7.20 6.69
C PRO A 49 -4.67 -7.19 5.18
N ILE A 50 -3.97 -6.27 4.53
CA ILE A 50 -3.99 -6.13 3.08
C ILE A 50 -2.69 -6.73 2.55
N TYR A 51 -2.79 -7.59 1.55
CA TYR A 51 -1.64 -8.23 0.92
C TYR A 51 -1.30 -7.48 -0.36
N LEU A 52 -0.05 -7.06 -0.47
CA LEU A 52 0.42 -6.19 -1.54
C LEU A 52 1.65 -6.77 -2.22
N GLU A 53 1.83 -6.38 -3.48
CA GLU A 53 3.09 -6.52 -4.18
C GLU A 53 3.67 -5.13 -4.38
N VAL A 54 4.84 -4.88 -3.85
CA VAL A 54 5.51 -3.60 -3.97
C VAL A 54 6.90 -3.85 -4.52
N ASN A 55 7.18 -3.29 -5.70
CA ASN A 55 8.50 -3.37 -6.31
C ASN A 55 9.02 -4.82 -6.42
N GLY A 56 8.11 -5.76 -6.71
CA GLY A 56 8.46 -7.16 -6.86
C GLY A 56 8.47 -7.98 -5.58
N SER A 57 8.23 -7.36 -4.45
CA SER A 57 8.19 -8.04 -3.15
C SER A 57 6.76 -8.10 -2.63
N TYR A 58 6.43 -9.20 -1.99
CA TYR A 58 5.11 -9.37 -1.37
C TYR A 58 5.16 -9.00 0.08
N MET A 59 4.13 -8.32 0.56
CA MET A 59 4.06 -7.93 1.96
C MET A 59 2.61 -7.85 2.40
N ALA A 60 2.40 -7.88 3.72
CA ALA A 60 1.10 -7.65 4.32
C ALA A 60 1.20 -6.45 5.24
N ILE A 61 0.23 -5.54 5.16
CA ILE A 61 0.18 -4.40 6.06
C ILE A 61 -1.21 -4.28 6.66
N ARG A 62 -1.28 -3.62 7.80
CA ARG A 62 -2.56 -3.38 8.44
C ARG A 62 -3.34 -2.33 7.67
N LYS A 63 -4.65 -2.45 7.68
CA LYS A 63 -5.51 -1.51 6.97
C LYS A 63 -5.33 -0.08 7.49
N GLU A 64 -5.11 0.09 8.79
CA GLU A 64 -4.87 1.40 9.37
C GLU A 64 -3.62 2.06 8.78
N THR A 65 -2.58 1.25 8.56
CA THR A 65 -1.35 1.76 7.96
C THR A 65 -1.58 2.11 6.50
N ALA A 66 -2.36 1.31 5.78
CA ALA A 66 -2.65 1.58 4.38
C ALA A 66 -3.39 2.90 4.18
N LYS A 67 -4.19 3.32 5.15
CA LYS A 67 -4.90 4.60 5.08
C LYS A 67 -3.96 5.80 5.14
N LEU A 68 -2.73 5.60 5.58
CA LEU A 68 -1.74 6.67 5.70
C LEU A 68 -0.89 6.84 4.43
N ILE A 69 -1.07 5.96 3.47
CA ILE A 69 -0.28 5.97 2.24
C ILE A 69 -1.16 6.44 1.09
N GLU A 70 -0.79 7.54 0.47
CA GLU A 70 -1.50 8.07 -0.68
C GLU A 70 -0.94 7.49 -1.96
N ILE A 71 -1.84 7.15 -2.87
CA ILE A 71 -1.46 6.55 -4.14
C ILE A 71 -2.16 7.26 -5.29
N GLU A 72 -1.63 7.04 -6.49
CA GLU A 72 -2.26 7.42 -7.73
C GLU A 72 -2.55 6.14 -8.50
N LEU A 73 -3.80 6.00 -8.95
CA LEU A 73 -4.19 4.78 -9.66
C LEU A 73 -3.50 4.69 -11.00
N SER A 74 -2.98 3.52 -11.32
CA SER A 74 -2.40 3.21 -12.63
C SER A 74 -3.43 2.51 -13.49
N LYS A 75 -3.52 2.94 -14.72
CA LYS A 75 -4.41 2.31 -15.68
C LYS A 75 -3.64 1.37 -16.61
#